data_040194564a8bf41261442f0a891981c3
#
_entry.id   040194564a8bf41261442f0a891981c3
#
_cell.length_a   1.000
_cell.length_b   1.000
_cell.length_c   1.000
_cell.angle_alpha   90.00
_cell.angle_beta   90.00
_cell.angle_gamma   90.00
#
_symmetry.space_group_name_H-M   'P 1'
#
loop_
_entity.id
_entity.type
_entity.pdbx_description
1 polymer ?
#
loop_
_entity_poly.entity_id
_entity_poly.type
_entity_poly.pdbx_seq_one_letter_code
_entity_poly.pdbx_strand_id
1 'polypeptide(L)'
;DDVSDFESVMQWLADKQPAKEVAIRLIHNDFRFDNVVLDPQDPMKVIGVLDWEMATLGDPMMDLGSSLAYWVQADDDPFMQGSRRQPTNAPGMLTRQEVIDYYGQKTGWSVANFDFYEVYGLFRLMGIVQQIYKRFKEGNARNPVFATFGPFAHYLGQRCEQIMARSSL
;
A
#
# COMPACT_ATOMS: atom_id res chain seq x y z
N ASP A 1 -16.36 10.00 17.16
CA ASP A 1 -15.69 9.55 15.94
C ASP A 1 -15.06 8.18 16.21
N ASP A 2 -15.29 7.24 15.28
CA ASP A 2 -14.93 5.83 15.49
C ASP A 2 -13.50 5.52 14.99
N VAL A 3 -12.77 6.51 14.48
CA VAL A 3 -11.40 6.36 13.94
C VAL A 3 -10.52 7.44 14.54
N SER A 4 -9.32 7.05 15.01
CA SER A 4 -8.31 7.99 15.50
C SER A 4 -7.83 8.94 14.40
N ASP A 5 -7.32 10.10 14.77
CA ASP A 5 -6.86 11.13 13.81
C ASP A 5 -5.49 10.81 13.19
N PHE A 6 -4.63 10.06 13.91
CA PHE A 6 -3.28 9.70 13.50
C PHE A 6 -2.41 10.90 13.05
N GLU A 7 -2.56 12.04 13.71
CA GLU A 7 -1.74 13.24 13.45
C GLU A 7 -0.24 12.96 13.57
N SER A 8 0.14 12.06 14.50
CA SER A 8 1.53 11.62 14.67
C SER A 8 2.12 11.02 13.38
N VAL A 9 1.32 10.26 12.64
CA VAL A 9 1.75 9.66 11.36
C VAL A 9 1.93 10.74 10.29
N MET A 10 1.01 11.69 10.22
CA MET A 10 1.12 12.82 9.28
C MET A 10 2.37 13.67 9.56
N GLN A 11 2.62 13.96 10.84
CA GLN A 11 3.80 14.73 11.25
C GLN A 11 5.08 13.97 10.91
N TRP A 12 5.13 12.66 11.23
CA TRP A 12 6.31 11.84 10.93
C TRP A 12 6.59 11.79 9.42
N LEU A 13 5.56 11.62 8.58
CA LEU A 13 5.71 11.65 7.13
C LEU A 13 6.23 13.01 6.63
N ALA A 14 5.76 14.11 7.21
CA ALA A 14 6.26 15.44 6.86
C ALA A 14 7.74 15.62 7.26
N ASP A 15 8.12 15.16 8.45
CA ASP A 15 9.48 15.31 8.99
C ASP A 15 10.50 14.39 8.30
N LYS A 16 10.06 13.20 7.83
CA LYS A 16 10.92 12.16 7.25
C LYS A 16 10.84 12.07 5.73
N GLN A 17 10.14 12.98 5.10
CA GLN A 17 10.07 13.03 3.64
C GLN A 17 11.48 13.07 3.03
N PRO A 18 11.82 12.17 2.10
CA PRO A 18 13.09 12.20 1.39
C PRO A 18 13.33 13.55 0.71
N ALA A 19 14.54 14.09 0.87
CA ALA A 19 14.90 15.39 0.28
C ALA A 19 14.93 15.36 -1.27
N LYS A 20 15.01 14.16 -1.85
CA LYS A 20 14.99 13.94 -3.31
C LYS A 20 14.34 12.60 -3.62
N GLU A 21 13.59 12.57 -4.69
CA GLU A 21 13.07 11.35 -5.31
C GLU A 21 14.23 10.51 -5.88
N VAL A 22 14.11 9.19 -5.87
CA VAL A 22 15.08 8.29 -6.54
C VAL A 22 15.07 8.51 -8.05
N ALA A 23 13.92 8.85 -8.61
CA ALA A 23 13.67 9.24 -9.99
C ALA A 23 12.31 9.89 -10.10
N ILE A 24 12.06 10.64 -11.20
CA ILE A 24 10.72 11.05 -11.57
C ILE A 24 10.31 10.22 -12.78
N ARG A 25 9.23 9.44 -12.63
CA ARG A 25 8.70 8.55 -13.65
C ARG A 25 7.17 8.62 -13.65
N LEU A 26 6.56 8.09 -14.71
CA LEU A 26 5.14 7.78 -14.69
C LEU A 26 4.92 6.68 -13.66
N ILE A 27 4.13 6.97 -12.64
CA ILE A 27 3.72 6.04 -11.58
C ILE A 27 2.23 5.76 -11.69
N HIS A 28 1.83 4.54 -11.35
CA HIS A 28 0.46 4.06 -11.49
C HIS A 28 -0.43 4.50 -10.32
N ASN A 29 0.12 4.51 -9.11
CA ASN A 29 -0.54 4.82 -7.83
C ASN A 29 -1.65 3.83 -7.38
N ASP A 30 -1.98 2.83 -8.18
CA ASP A 30 -2.88 1.74 -7.79
C ASP A 30 -2.45 0.41 -8.46
N PHE A 31 -1.14 0.18 -8.54
CA PHE A 31 -0.61 -1.04 -9.13
C PHE A 31 -0.89 -2.25 -8.22
N ARG A 32 -1.72 -3.17 -8.73
CA ARG A 32 -2.13 -4.41 -8.04
C ARG A 32 -2.33 -5.53 -9.07
N PHE A 33 -2.37 -6.77 -8.60
CA PHE A 33 -2.59 -7.91 -9.51
C PHE A 33 -3.92 -7.88 -10.24
N ASP A 34 -4.96 -7.32 -9.64
CA ASP A 34 -6.27 -7.15 -10.25
C ASP A 34 -6.28 -6.08 -11.37
N ASN A 35 -5.23 -5.24 -11.45
CA ASN A 35 -5.01 -4.30 -12.55
C ASN A 35 -4.01 -4.82 -13.61
N VAL A 36 -3.67 -6.13 -13.58
CA VAL A 36 -2.73 -6.75 -14.51
C VAL A 36 -3.46 -7.74 -15.40
N VAL A 37 -3.21 -7.68 -16.71
CA VAL A 37 -3.71 -8.63 -17.69
C VAL A 37 -2.60 -9.59 -18.09
N LEU A 38 -2.84 -10.87 -17.89
CA LEU A 38 -1.90 -11.95 -18.25
C LEU A 38 -2.28 -12.56 -19.60
N ASP A 39 -1.29 -13.05 -20.32
CA ASP A 39 -1.49 -13.80 -21.54
C ASP A 39 -2.23 -15.12 -21.22
N PRO A 40 -3.37 -15.43 -21.85
CA PRO A 40 -4.13 -16.65 -21.54
C PRO A 40 -3.40 -17.94 -21.88
N GLN A 41 -2.35 -17.89 -22.71
CA GLN A 41 -1.53 -19.04 -23.07
C GLN A 41 -0.24 -19.14 -22.23
N ASP A 42 0.20 -18.02 -21.62
CA ASP A 42 1.36 -17.95 -20.77
C ASP A 42 1.08 -17.01 -19.58
N PRO A 43 0.58 -17.53 -18.45
CA PRO A 43 0.21 -16.71 -17.30
C PRO A 43 1.40 -16.02 -16.61
N MET A 44 2.64 -16.31 -17.01
CA MET A 44 3.83 -15.61 -16.55
C MET A 44 4.12 -14.33 -17.37
N LYS A 45 3.37 -14.11 -18.45
CA LYS A 45 3.55 -12.97 -19.36
C LYS A 45 2.47 -11.93 -19.12
N VAL A 46 2.87 -10.75 -18.69
CA VAL A 46 2.00 -9.57 -18.60
C VAL A 46 1.84 -8.97 -20.00
N ILE A 47 0.59 -8.81 -20.44
CA ILE A 47 0.23 -8.21 -21.74
C ILE A 47 -0.49 -6.88 -21.61
N GLY A 48 -0.86 -6.46 -20.39
CA GLY A 48 -1.47 -5.17 -20.15
C GLY A 48 -1.49 -4.80 -18.68
N VAL A 49 -1.54 -3.50 -18.42
CA VAL A 49 -1.78 -2.91 -17.11
C VAL A 49 -2.96 -1.95 -17.28
N LEU A 50 -3.97 -2.09 -16.43
CA LEU A 50 -5.24 -1.38 -16.46
C LEU A 50 -5.29 -0.31 -15.36
N ASP A 51 -6.32 0.53 -15.44
CA ASP A 51 -6.72 1.46 -14.37
C ASP A 51 -5.70 2.56 -14.05
N TRP A 52 -5.27 3.26 -15.09
CA TRP A 52 -4.29 4.35 -15.03
C TRP A 52 -4.88 5.68 -14.55
N GLU A 53 -6.10 5.72 -14.06
CA GLU A 53 -6.79 6.99 -13.70
C GLU A 53 -6.09 7.76 -12.56
N MET A 54 -5.33 7.04 -11.71
CA MET A 54 -4.54 7.60 -10.62
C MET A 54 -3.09 7.94 -11.01
N ALA A 55 -2.73 7.70 -12.27
CA ALA A 55 -1.35 7.85 -12.73
C ALA A 55 -0.90 9.31 -12.74
N THR A 56 0.36 9.52 -12.39
CA THR A 56 1.00 10.82 -12.39
C THR A 56 2.52 10.69 -12.58
N LEU A 57 3.22 11.82 -12.69
CA LEU A 57 4.68 11.83 -12.57
C LEU A 57 5.06 11.92 -11.09
N GLY A 58 5.92 11.02 -10.63
CA GLY A 58 6.34 10.99 -9.24
C GLY A 58 7.47 10.00 -8.96
N ASP A 59 7.76 9.80 -7.68
CA ASP A 59 8.76 8.86 -7.20
C ASP A 59 8.24 7.42 -7.30
N PRO A 60 8.91 6.52 -8.05
CA PRO A 60 8.52 5.12 -8.13
C PRO A 60 8.48 4.38 -6.79
N MET A 61 9.23 4.83 -5.78
CA MET A 61 9.17 4.24 -4.43
C MET A 61 7.83 4.51 -3.75
N MET A 62 7.19 5.65 -4.01
CA MET A 62 5.83 5.94 -3.51
C MET A 62 4.79 4.99 -4.15
N ASP A 63 4.96 4.66 -5.43
CA ASP A 63 4.12 3.68 -6.11
C ASP A 63 4.30 2.27 -5.54
N LEU A 64 5.55 1.85 -5.34
CA LEU A 64 5.86 0.57 -4.71
C LEU A 64 5.31 0.49 -3.28
N GLY A 65 5.48 1.53 -2.46
CA GLY A 65 4.90 1.60 -1.11
C GLY A 65 3.38 1.49 -1.12
N SER A 66 2.72 2.18 -2.06
CA SER A 66 1.26 2.08 -2.26
C SER A 66 0.82 0.66 -2.63
N SER A 67 1.55 -0.02 -3.52
CA SER A 67 1.30 -1.42 -3.91
C SER A 67 1.49 -2.38 -2.75
N LEU A 68 2.54 -2.19 -1.94
CA LEU A 68 2.85 -3.04 -0.79
C LEU A 68 1.88 -2.86 0.39
N ALA A 69 1.17 -1.75 0.47
CA ALA A 69 0.10 -1.57 1.46
C ALA A 69 -1.05 -2.59 1.30
N TYR A 70 -1.28 -3.08 0.07
CA TYR A 70 -2.23 -4.15 -0.23
C TYR A 70 -1.61 -5.57 -0.17
N TRP A 71 -0.30 -5.66 0.05
CA TRP A 71 0.42 -6.93 0.03
C TRP A 71 0.31 -7.64 1.38
N VAL A 72 -0.50 -8.68 1.42
CA VAL A 72 -0.61 -9.57 2.58
C VAL A 72 0.34 -10.73 2.38
N GLN A 73 1.28 -10.94 3.31
CA GLN A 73 2.23 -12.06 3.26
C GLN A 73 1.81 -13.18 4.21
N ALA A 74 2.41 -14.35 4.04
CA ALA A 74 1.96 -15.59 4.71
C ALA A 74 1.99 -15.52 6.25
N ASP A 75 2.91 -14.75 6.83
CA ASP A 75 3.12 -14.58 8.26
C ASP A 75 2.45 -13.32 8.87
N ASP A 76 1.65 -12.59 8.08
CA ASP A 76 0.85 -11.50 8.63
C ASP A 76 -0.19 -12.01 9.64
N ASP A 77 -0.55 -11.16 10.57
CA ASP A 77 -1.53 -11.47 11.60
C ASP A 77 -2.94 -11.79 11.03
N PRO A 78 -3.83 -12.41 11.82
CA PRO A 78 -5.15 -12.81 11.35
C PRO A 78 -6.01 -11.67 10.81
N PHE A 79 -5.84 -10.44 11.32
CA PHE A 79 -6.61 -9.30 10.85
C PHE A 79 -6.20 -8.90 9.43
N MET A 80 -4.89 -8.82 9.17
CA MET A 80 -4.36 -8.55 7.83
C MET A 80 -4.73 -9.66 6.85
N GLN A 81 -4.62 -10.94 7.27
CA GLN A 81 -5.06 -12.08 6.47
C GLN A 81 -6.55 -11.98 6.07
N GLY A 82 -7.40 -11.54 6.99
CA GLY A 82 -8.84 -11.33 6.75
C GLY A 82 -9.13 -10.18 5.77
N SER A 83 -8.24 -9.21 5.65
CA SER A 83 -8.38 -8.05 4.75
C SER A 83 -7.90 -8.30 3.32
N ARG A 84 -7.29 -9.46 3.06
CA ARG A 84 -6.66 -9.82 1.79
C ARG A 84 -7.61 -9.68 0.58
N ARG A 85 -7.10 -9.04 -0.47
CA ARG A 85 -7.78 -8.89 -1.76
C ARG A 85 -7.04 -9.56 -2.93
N GLN A 86 -5.78 -9.93 -2.72
CA GLN A 86 -4.88 -10.50 -3.72
C GLN A 86 -4.25 -11.78 -3.17
N PRO A 87 -3.81 -12.74 -4.00
CA PRO A 87 -3.22 -14.01 -3.55
C PRO A 87 -1.75 -13.86 -3.10
N THR A 88 -1.38 -12.73 -2.53
CA THR A 88 0.02 -12.39 -2.19
C THR A 88 0.60 -13.19 -1.02
N ASN A 89 -0.26 -13.91 -0.27
CA ASN A 89 0.14 -14.83 0.80
C ASN A 89 0.24 -16.29 0.35
N ALA A 90 0.04 -16.58 -0.94
CA ALA A 90 0.10 -17.94 -1.45
C ALA A 90 1.54 -18.51 -1.36
N PRO A 91 1.69 -19.84 -1.23
CA PRO A 91 3.01 -20.47 -1.23
C PRO A 91 3.83 -20.09 -2.47
N GLY A 92 5.07 -19.64 -2.25
CA GLY A 92 5.99 -19.19 -3.30
C GLY A 92 5.90 -17.70 -3.64
N MET A 93 4.96 -16.97 -3.05
CA MET A 93 4.93 -15.51 -3.15
C MET A 93 6.03 -14.87 -2.30
N LEU A 94 6.58 -13.77 -2.79
CA LEU A 94 7.60 -13.00 -2.10
C LEU A 94 7.01 -12.28 -0.87
N THR A 95 7.80 -12.13 0.16
CA THR A 95 7.54 -11.18 1.26
C THR A 95 7.66 -9.74 0.78
N ARG A 96 7.13 -8.77 1.54
CA ARG A 96 7.29 -7.35 1.22
C ARG A 96 8.77 -6.96 1.09
N GLN A 97 9.61 -7.45 2.00
CA GLN A 97 11.05 -7.16 1.94
C GLN A 97 11.70 -7.74 0.67
N GLU A 98 11.38 -8.97 0.31
CA GLU A 98 11.91 -9.58 -0.92
C GLU A 98 11.44 -8.84 -2.18
N VAL A 99 10.21 -8.31 -2.20
CA VAL A 99 9.73 -7.45 -3.30
C VAL A 99 10.53 -6.15 -3.38
N ILE A 100 10.79 -5.50 -2.25
CA ILE A 100 11.60 -4.27 -2.18
C ILE A 100 13.01 -4.52 -2.70
N ASP A 101 13.66 -5.58 -2.21
CA ASP A 101 15.02 -5.95 -2.60
C ASP A 101 15.10 -6.29 -4.10
N TYR A 102 14.14 -7.06 -4.60
CA TYR A 102 14.04 -7.41 -6.01
C TYR A 102 13.84 -6.17 -6.89
N TYR A 103 12.97 -5.24 -6.45
CA TYR A 103 12.74 -3.99 -7.17
C TYR A 103 14.01 -3.15 -7.26
N GLY A 104 14.75 -3.02 -6.15
CA GLY A 104 16.04 -2.33 -6.12
C GLY A 104 17.07 -2.98 -7.05
N GLN A 105 17.16 -4.32 -7.05
CA GLN A 105 18.05 -5.06 -7.95
C GLN A 105 17.71 -4.83 -9.43
N LYS A 106 16.44 -4.83 -9.79
CA LYS A 106 15.99 -4.68 -11.17
C LYS A 106 16.12 -3.27 -11.72
N THR A 107 15.94 -2.27 -10.87
CA THR A 107 15.94 -0.86 -11.28
C THR A 107 17.31 -0.19 -11.08
N GLY A 108 18.12 -0.72 -10.18
CA GLY A 108 19.37 -0.09 -9.73
C GLY A 108 19.12 1.11 -8.80
N TRP A 109 17.90 1.34 -8.36
CA TRP A 109 17.56 2.42 -7.44
C TRP A 109 17.79 2.02 -6.00
N SER A 110 18.16 3.01 -5.17
CA SER A 110 18.30 2.79 -3.72
C SER A 110 16.94 2.50 -3.10
N VAL A 111 16.86 1.43 -2.34
CA VAL A 111 15.72 1.06 -1.49
C VAL A 111 16.00 1.33 -0.01
N ALA A 112 17.06 2.09 0.29
CA ALA A 112 17.36 2.53 1.65
C ALA A 112 16.21 3.38 2.20
N ASN A 113 15.99 3.31 3.51
CA ASN A 113 14.96 4.09 4.19
C ASN A 113 13.53 3.81 3.67
N PHE A 114 13.26 2.58 3.22
CA PHE A 114 11.96 2.21 2.66
C PHE A 114 10.82 2.32 3.68
N ASP A 115 11.10 2.38 4.97
CA ASP A 115 10.12 2.61 6.04
C ASP A 115 9.24 3.84 5.76
N PHE A 116 9.81 4.92 5.21
CA PHE A 116 9.03 6.09 4.79
C PHE A 116 7.95 5.72 3.77
N TYR A 117 8.31 4.99 2.74
CA TYR A 117 7.40 4.62 1.65
C TYR A 117 6.37 3.58 2.09
N GLU A 118 6.73 2.69 3.03
CA GLU A 118 5.81 1.73 3.63
C GLU A 118 4.75 2.46 4.48
N VAL A 119 5.17 3.38 5.34
CA VAL A 119 4.24 4.22 6.13
C VAL A 119 3.36 5.07 5.22
N TYR A 120 3.94 5.70 4.18
CA TYR A 120 3.18 6.47 3.21
C TYR A 120 2.08 5.64 2.53
N GLY A 121 2.42 4.45 2.05
CA GLY A 121 1.47 3.55 1.38
C GLY A 121 0.32 3.12 2.30
N LEU A 122 0.64 2.73 3.53
CA LEU A 122 -0.36 2.37 4.55
C LEU A 122 -1.25 3.55 4.94
N PHE A 123 -0.67 4.73 5.14
CA PHE A 123 -1.41 5.95 5.47
C PHE A 123 -2.34 6.37 4.33
N ARG A 124 -1.87 6.29 3.09
CA ARG A 124 -2.69 6.53 1.90
C ARG A 124 -3.88 5.56 1.83
N LEU A 125 -3.64 4.26 2.03
CA LEU A 125 -4.69 3.24 2.08
C LEU A 125 -5.67 3.51 3.22
N MET A 126 -5.18 3.87 4.41
CA MET A 126 -5.99 4.25 5.55
C MET A 126 -6.95 5.41 5.19
N GLY A 127 -6.45 6.44 4.53
CA GLY A 127 -7.27 7.58 4.08
C GLY A 127 -8.38 7.17 3.09
N ILE A 128 -8.08 6.29 2.14
CA ILE A 128 -9.06 5.74 1.20
C ILE A 128 -10.15 4.96 1.94
N VAL A 129 -9.76 4.06 2.82
CA VAL A 129 -10.66 3.22 3.61
C VAL A 129 -11.56 4.07 4.51
N GLN A 130 -10.99 5.10 5.15
CA GLN A 130 -11.72 6.03 6.00
C GLN A 130 -12.77 6.86 5.22
N GLN A 131 -12.43 7.31 4.01
CA GLN A 131 -13.38 8.03 3.15
C GLN A 131 -14.57 7.14 2.74
N ILE A 132 -14.32 5.87 2.42
CA ILE A 132 -15.38 4.90 2.10
C ILE A 132 -16.25 4.63 3.33
N TYR A 133 -15.61 4.46 4.50
CA TYR A 133 -16.32 4.27 5.78
C TYR A 133 -17.21 5.47 6.11
N LYS A 134 -16.72 6.70 5.95
CA LYS A 134 -17.52 7.92 6.12
C LYS A 134 -18.76 7.92 5.23
N ARG A 135 -18.59 7.63 3.94
CA ARG A 135 -19.73 7.51 3.00
C ARG A 135 -20.74 6.45 3.43
N PHE A 136 -20.26 5.35 3.98
CA PHE A 136 -21.15 4.29 4.51
C PHE A 136 -21.94 4.79 5.74
N LYS A 137 -21.27 5.44 6.69
CA LYS A 137 -21.93 6.01 7.89
C LYS A 137 -22.96 7.08 7.54
N GLU A 138 -22.74 7.84 6.49
CA GLU A 138 -23.66 8.86 5.97
C GLU A 138 -24.80 8.28 5.10
N GLY A 139 -24.82 6.96 4.88
CA GLY A 139 -25.83 6.28 4.05
C GLY A 139 -25.62 6.43 2.54
N ASN A 140 -24.50 7.01 2.12
CA ASN A 140 -24.14 7.24 0.71
C ASN A 140 -23.47 6.02 0.05
N ALA A 141 -23.12 5.00 0.82
CA ALA A 141 -22.60 3.72 0.35
C ALA A 141 -23.32 2.58 1.09
N ARG A 142 -23.82 1.58 0.35
CA ARG A 142 -24.76 0.59 0.91
C ARG A 142 -24.18 -0.80 1.13
N ASN A 143 -22.93 -1.08 0.68
CA ASN A 143 -22.34 -2.40 0.85
C ASN A 143 -22.03 -2.65 2.33
N PRO A 144 -22.63 -3.70 2.97
CA PRO A 144 -22.42 -3.99 4.39
C PRO A 144 -20.95 -4.21 4.77
N VAL A 145 -20.11 -4.64 3.84
CA VAL A 145 -18.68 -4.83 4.08
C VAL A 145 -17.97 -3.53 4.51
N PHE A 146 -18.51 -2.37 4.13
CA PHE A 146 -17.93 -1.08 4.50
C PHE A 146 -18.05 -0.76 5.99
N ALA A 147 -18.90 -1.48 6.73
CA ALA A 147 -18.94 -1.40 8.20
C ALA A 147 -17.61 -1.82 8.85
N THR A 148 -16.85 -2.72 8.21
CA THR A 148 -15.54 -3.18 8.71
C THR A 148 -14.40 -2.20 8.45
N PHE A 149 -14.63 -1.15 7.67
CA PHE A 149 -13.58 -0.23 7.24
C PHE A 149 -13.12 0.74 8.33
N GLY A 150 -13.97 1.06 9.32
CA GLY A 150 -13.54 1.82 10.49
C GLY A 150 -12.44 1.10 11.28
N PRO A 151 -12.69 -0.14 11.76
CA PRO A 151 -11.65 -0.97 12.38
C PRO A 151 -10.43 -1.19 11.49
N PHE A 152 -10.60 -1.33 10.19
CA PHE A 152 -9.48 -1.51 9.26
C PHE A 152 -8.63 -0.23 9.14
N ALA A 153 -9.24 0.94 9.06
CA ALA A 153 -8.49 2.20 9.06
C ALA A 153 -7.66 2.37 10.35
N HIS A 154 -8.26 2.05 11.51
CA HIS A 154 -7.55 2.08 12.78
C HIS A 154 -6.36 1.11 12.82
N TYR A 155 -6.55 -0.11 12.34
CA TYR A 155 -5.49 -1.12 12.24
C TYR A 155 -4.34 -0.65 11.35
N LEU A 156 -4.63 -0.04 10.19
CA LEU A 156 -3.60 0.49 9.29
C LEU A 156 -2.78 1.60 9.97
N GLY A 157 -3.45 2.49 10.72
CA GLY A 157 -2.78 3.52 11.51
C GLY A 157 -1.84 2.93 12.57
N GLN A 158 -2.28 1.92 13.30
CA GLN A 158 -1.43 1.22 14.27
C GLN A 158 -0.21 0.55 13.59
N ARG A 159 -0.37 0.00 12.40
CA ARG A 159 0.78 -0.51 11.64
C ARG A 159 1.76 0.59 11.25
N CYS A 160 1.28 1.77 10.86
CA CYS A 160 2.17 2.92 10.64
C CYS A 160 2.99 3.23 11.90
N GLU A 161 2.34 3.32 13.06
CA GLU A 161 3.02 3.60 14.35
C GLU A 161 4.06 2.52 14.69
N GLN A 162 3.76 1.26 14.44
CA GLN A 162 4.72 0.16 14.65
C GLN A 162 5.96 0.27 13.75
N ILE A 163 5.79 0.67 12.50
CA ILE A 163 6.92 0.88 11.58
C ILE A 163 7.72 2.10 12.01
N MET A 164 7.06 3.21 12.34
CA MET A 164 7.71 4.42 12.83
C MET A 164 8.56 4.15 14.08
N ALA A 165 8.05 3.35 15.02
CA ALA A 165 8.73 3.03 16.28
C ALA A 165 10.02 2.20 16.09
N ARG A 166 10.12 1.41 15.02
CA ARG A 166 11.31 0.59 14.70
C ARG A 166 12.22 1.22 13.65
N SER A 167 11.75 2.27 13.00
CA SER A 167 12.50 2.96 11.93
C SER A 167 13.75 3.65 12.48
N SER A 168 14.80 3.62 11.70
CA SER A 168 16.04 4.35 11.96
C SER A 168 16.08 5.75 11.33
N LEU A 169 14.96 6.19 10.73
CA LEU A 169 14.81 7.51 10.11
C LEU A 169 14.73 8.65 11.11
#